data_2fa2da07c49596e369f750075c534c44
#
_entry.id   2fa2da07c49596e369f750075c534c44
#
_cell.length_a   1.000
_cell.length_b   1.000
_cell.length_c   1.000
_cell.angle_alpha   90.00
_cell.angle_beta   90.00
_cell.angle_gamma   90.00
#
_symmetry.space_group_name_H-M   'P 1'
#
loop_
_entity.id
_entity.type
_entity.pdbx_description
1 polymer ?
#
loop_
_entity_poly.entity_id
_entity_poly.type
_entity_poly.pdbx_seq_one_letter_code
_entity_poly.pdbx_strand_id
1 'polypeptide(L)'
;MELKDLRTALFGFNKNDVCEYISQLNYIYEQKEAQKIKEQKDILEELNKKNEELNDYNSRLNQENTDLKRINDELQKKFELSDKRSIELENQIEEIRKATVSVLEEVKEQLNSAEKRISDLRTEQGYE
;
A
#
# COMPACT_ATOMS: atom_id res chain seq x y z
N MET A 1 -49.98 34.09 18.68
CA MET A 1 -50.48 35.51 18.79
C MET A 1 -49.53 36.41 18.02
N GLU A 2 -50.06 37.23 17.15
CA GLU A 2 -49.24 38.23 16.44
C GLU A 2 -49.39 39.61 17.13
N LEU A 3 -48.43 40.51 16.88
CA LEU A 3 -48.45 41.85 17.47
C LEU A 3 -49.75 42.60 17.19
N LYS A 4 -50.36 42.36 16.03
CA LYS A 4 -51.66 42.95 15.64
C LYS A 4 -52.85 42.45 16.46
N ASP A 5 -52.70 41.30 17.14
CA ASP A 5 -53.76 40.73 17.99
C ASP A 5 -53.81 41.35 19.39
N LEU A 6 -52.83 42.17 19.74
CA LEU A 6 -52.76 42.87 21.04
C LEU A 6 -53.78 44.00 21.07
N ARG A 7 -54.61 43.96 22.09
CA ARG A 7 -55.62 45.01 22.31
C ARG A 7 -54.98 46.26 22.87
N THR A 8 -55.47 47.43 22.43
CA THR A 8 -55.03 48.73 22.95
C THR A 8 -55.81 49.08 24.21
N ALA A 9 -55.13 49.70 25.15
CA ALA A 9 -55.67 50.32 26.35
C ALA A 9 -55.53 51.85 26.29
N LEU A 10 -56.04 52.58 27.26
CA LEU A 10 -56.09 54.05 27.28
C LEU A 10 -54.70 54.71 27.08
N PHE A 11 -53.65 54.03 27.52
CA PHE A 11 -52.24 54.49 27.45
C PHE A 11 -51.32 53.50 26.79
N GLY A 12 -51.81 52.71 25.84
CA GLY A 12 -51.01 51.70 25.08
C GLY A 12 -51.69 50.36 25.03
N PHE A 13 -50.88 49.28 24.89
CA PHE A 13 -51.38 47.90 24.82
C PHE A 13 -51.85 47.39 26.18
N ASN A 14 -52.82 46.48 26.14
CA ASN A 14 -53.31 45.85 27.36
C ASN A 14 -52.18 45.03 28.00
N LYS A 15 -51.96 45.25 29.30
CA LYS A 15 -50.89 44.63 30.07
C LYS A 15 -50.95 43.08 30.03
N ASN A 16 -52.14 42.55 30.16
CA ASN A 16 -52.32 41.09 30.13
C ASN A 16 -51.98 40.48 28.75
N ASP A 17 -52.39 41.17 27.68
CA ASP A 17 -52.09 40.76 26.33
C ASP A 17 -50.58 40.81 26.04
N VAL A 18 -49.89 41.84 26.55
CA VAL A 18 -48.43 41.96 26.47
C VAL A 18 -47.72 40.83 27.23
N CYS A 19 -48.18 40.57 28.45
CA CYS A 19 -47.60 39.48 29.24
C CYS A 19 -47.82 38.11 28.58
N GLU A 20 -48.97 37.85 27.99
CA GLU A 20 -49.27 36.64 27.26
C GLU A 20 -48.40 36.52 25.98
N TYR A 21 -48.25 37.59 25.24
CA TYR A 21 -47.39 37.62 24.06
C TYR A 21 -45.92 37.33 24.41
N ILE A 22 -45.39 37.96 25.44
CA ILE A 22 -44.02 37.72 25.90
C ILE A 22 -43.84 36.24 26.35
N SER A 23 -44.81 35.70 27.09
CA SER A 23 -44.80 34.32 27.52
C SER A 23 -44.76 33.34 26.35
N GLN A 24 -45.55 33.62 25.27
CA GLN A 24 -45.55 32.81 24.06
C GLN A 24 -44.22 32.92 23.29
N LEU A 25 -43.65 34.12 23.19
CA LEU A 25 -42.32 34.33 22.61
C LEU A 25 -41.25 33.56 23.38
N ASN A 26 -41.23 33.64 24.67
CA ASN A 26 -40.28 32.92 25.52
C ASN A 26 -40.41 31.40 25.31
N TYR A 27 -41.61 30.89 25.28
CA TYR A 27 -41.85 29.47 24.98
C TYR A 27 -41.30 29.06 23.63
N ILE A 28 -41.53 29.85 22.59
CA ILE A 28 -41.01 29.58 21.21
C ILE A 28 -39.47 29.60 21.21
N TYR A 29 -38.85 30.57 21.89
CA TYR A 29 -37.40 30.64 22.03
C TYR A 29 -36.82 29.43 22.74
N GLU A 30 -37.40 29.03 23.86
CA GLU A 30 -36.97 27.86 24.63
C GLU A 30 -37.08 26.59 23.79
N GLN A 31 -38.15 26.44 23.00
CA GLN A 31 -38.31 25.28 22.08
C GLN A 31 -37.24 25.30 20.98
N LYS A 32 -36.95 26.44 20.38
CA LYS A 32 -35.90 26.58 19.34
C LYS A 32 -34.50 26.32 19.90
N GLU A 33 -34.20 26.81 21.11
CA GLU A 33 -32.93 26.53 21.75
C GLU A 33 -32.76 25.04 22.07
N ALA A 34 -33.80 24.41 22.65
CA ALA A 34 -33.79 22.96 22.91
C ALA A 34 -33.57 22.15 21.63
N GLN A 35 -34.20 22.56 20.55
CA GLN A 35 -34.02 21.91 19.24
C GLN A 35 -32.57 22.05 18.74
N LYS A 36 -31.99 23.25 18.82
CA LYS A 36 -30.59 23.50 18.45
C LYS A 36 -29.62 22.67 19.26
N ILE A 37 -29.81 22.62 20.57
CA ILE A 37 -28.96 21.83 21.48
C ILE A 37 -29.03 20.35 21.11
N LYS A 38 -30.22 19.84 20.81
CA LYS A 38 -30.41 18.46 20.39
C LYS A 38 -29.67 18.16 19.07
N GLU A 39 -29.85 19.04 18.06
CA GLU A 39 -29.18 18.90 16.76
C GLU A 39 -27.65 18.94 16.90
N GLN A 40 -27.13 19.87 17.72
CA GLN A 40 -25.71 19.96 17.98
C GLN A 40 -25.16 18.71 18.69
N LYS A 41 -25.93 18.15 19.62
CA LYS A 41 -25.57 16.93 20.33
C LYS A 41 -25.52 15.74 19.35
N ASP A 42 -26.52 15.60 18.50
CA ASP A 42 -26.60 14.53 17.51
C ASP A 42 -25.42 14.62 16.52
N ILE A 43 -25.09 15.82 16.05
CA ILE A 43 -23.92 16.07 15.18
C ILE A 43 -22.61 15.72 15.89
N LEU A 44 -22.47 16.10 17.14
CA LEU A 44 -21.27 15.80 17.93
C LEU A 44 -21.09 14.30 18.12
N GLU A 45 -22.17 13.59 18.40
CA GLU A 45 -22.17 12.14 18.56
C GLU A 45 -21.79 11.44 17.25
N GLU A 46 -22.32 11.90 16.12
CA GLU A 46 -21.96 11.39 14.80
C GLU A 46 -20.48 11.66 14.46
N LEU A 47 -19.98 12.86 14.75
CA LEU A 47 -18.58 13.23 14.54
C LEU A 47 -17.63 12.39 15.39
N ASN A 48 -17.98 12.14 16.65
CA ASN A 48 -17.18 11.28 17.53
C ASN A 48 -17.11 9.86 16.99
N LYS A 49 -18.23 9.32 16.52
CA LYS A 49 -18.28 7.99 15.92
C LYS A 49 -17.39 7.91 14.66
N LYS A 50 -17.49 8.90 13.78
CA LYS A 50 -16.62 8.96 12.59
C LYS A 50 -15.15 9.08 12.94
N ASN A 51 -14.82 9.84 13.99
CA ASN A 51 -13.44 9.94 14.46
C ASN A 51 -12.89 8.60 14.96
N GLU A 52 -13.68 7.85 15.71
CA GLU A 52 -13.30 6.51 16.16
C GLU A 52 -13.07 5.56 14.96
N GLU A 53 -13.98 5.56 13.99
CA GLU A 53 -13.87 4.77 12.77
C GLU A 53 -12.60 5.13 11.96
N LEU A 54 -12.29 6.43 11.83
CA LEU A 54 -11.09 6.90 11.17
C LEU A 54 -9.81 6.51 11.91
N ASN A 55 -9.82 6.57 13.22
CA ASN A 55 -8.67 6.15 14.03
C ASN A 55 -8.41 4.66 13.88
N ASP A 56 -9.45 3.84 13.89
CA ASP A 56 -9.34 2.40 13.65
C ASP A 56 -8.81 2.10 12.25
N TYR A 57 -9.32 2.82 11.26
CA TYR A 57 -8.85 2.70 9.88
C TYR A 57 -7.37 3.08 9.73
N ASN A 58 -6.96 4.19 10.34
CA ASN A 58 -5.57 4.62 10.36
C ASN A 58 -4.65 3.59 11.04
N SER A 59 -5.10 2.98 12.13
CA SER A 59 -4.35 1.92 12.80
C SER A 59 -4.14 0.71 11.89
N ARG A 60 -5.18 0.30 11.16
CA ARG A 60 -5.07 -0.80 10.18
C ARG A 60 -4.12 -0.46 9.04
N LEU A 61 -4.22 0.74 8.48
CA LEU A 61 -3.32 1.20 7.42
C LEU A 61 -1.86 1.23 7.87
N ASN A 62 -1.60 1.69 9.10
CA ASN A 62 -0.25 1.69 9.65
C ASN A 62 0.29 0.28 9.81
N GLN A 63 -0.53 -0.67 10.24
CA GLN A 63 -0.15 -2.07 10.36
C GLN A 63 0.16 -2.67 8.98
N GLU A 64 -0.72 -2.46 8.00
CA GLU A 64 -0.52 -2.91 6.62
C GLU A 64 0.76 -2.33 6.02
N ASN A 65 1.02 -1.04 6.22
CA ASN A 65 2.24 -0.39 5.76
C ASN A 65 3.50 -1.01 6.38
N THR A 66 3.46 -1.34 7.65
CA THR A 66 4.56 -2.01 8.34
C THR A 66 4.79 -3.40 7.75
N ASP A 67 3.74 -4.17 7.54
CA ASP A 67 3.80 -5.50 6.94
C ASP A 67 4.33 -5.46 5.51
N LEU A 68 3.86 -4.51 4.70
CA LEU A 68 4.33 -4.31 3.33
C LEU A 68 5.81 -3.94 3.27
N LYS A 69 6.29 -3.09 4.18
CA LYS A 69 7.72 -2.77 4.27
C LYS A 69 8.55 -4.01 4.59
N ARG A 70 8.11 -4.81 5.54
CA ARG A 70 8.80 -6.06 5.90
C ARG A 70 8.86 -7.02 4.71
N ILE A 71 7.73 -7.22 4.03
CA ILE A 71 7.67 -8.07 2.83
C ILE A 71 8.58 -7.55 1.72
N ASN A 72 8.61 -6.25 1.52
CA ASN A 72 9.47 -5.62 0.52
C ASN A 72 10.96 -5.83 0.81
N ASP A 73 11.35 -5.69 2.07
CA ASP A 73 12.73 -5.93 2.51
C ASP A 73 13.12 -7.42 2.33
N GLU A 74 12.22 -8.34 2.65
CA GLU A 74 12.45 -9.76 2.44
C GLU A 74 12.58 -10.11 0.96
N LEU A 75 11.72 -9.54 0.11
CA LEU A 75 11.78 -9.74 -1.34
C LEU A 75 13.08 -9.18 -1.92
N GLN A 76 13.51 -8.02 -1.47
CA GLN A 76 14.77 -7.43 -1.91
C GLN A 76 15.96 -8.31 -1.56
N LYS A 77 16.02 -8.84 -0.34
CA LYS A 77 17.07 -9.77 0.08
C LYS A 77 17.07 -11.05 -0.75
N LYS A 78 15.89 -11.61 -1.02
CA LYS A 78 15.77 -12.79 -1.90
C LYS A 78 16.22 -12.51 -3.32
N PHE A 79 15.89 -11.34 -3.85
CA PHE A 79 16.32 -10.91 -5.17
C PHE A 79 17.85 -10.78 -5.24
N GLU A 80 18.47 -10.11 -4.28
CA GLU A 80 19.91 -9.96 -4.21
C GLU A 80 20.63 -11.31 -4.10
N LEU A 81 20.10 -12.22 -3.31
CA LEU A 81 20.65 -13.57 -3.18
C LEU A 81 20.52 -14.35 -4.49
N SER A 82 19.38 -14.26 -5.15
CA SER A 82 19.14 -14.90 -6.45
C SER A 82 20.06 -14.35 -7.53
N ASP A 83 20.28 -13.04 -7.54
CA ASP A 83 21.18 -12.37 -8.48
C ASP A 83 22.63 -12.81 -8.29
N LYS A 84 23.11 -12.85 -7.06
CA LYS A 84 24.45 -13.38 -6.72
C LYS A 84 24.61 -14.83 -7.19
N ARG A 85 23.61 -15.65 -6.93
CA ARG A 85 23.65 -17.04 -7.36
C ARG A 85 23.65 -17.21 -8.87
N SER A 86 22.91 -16.36 -9.57
CA SER A 86 22.90 -16.32 -11.05
C SER A 86 24.28 -15.99 -11.61
N ILE A 87 24.94 -14.99 -11.06
CA ILE A 87 26.30 -14.59 -11.45
C ILE A 87 27.30 -15.73 -11.17
N GLU A 88 27.20 -16.36 -10.03
CA GLU A 88 28.05 -17.50 -9.66
C GLU A 88 27.88 -18.66 -10.62
N LEU A 89 26.65 -19.00 -10.98
CA LEU A 89 26.35 -20.04 -11.97
C LEU A 89 26.89 -19.69 -13.37
N GLU A 90 26.75 -18.45 -13.79
CA GLU A 90 27.32 -18.00 -15.08
C GLU A 90 28.84 -18.17 -15.10
N ASN A 91 29.53 -17.82 -14.00
CA ASN A 91 30.97 -18.01 -13.88
C ASN A 91 31.35 -19.48 -13.91
N GLN A 92 30.61 -20.35 -13.24
CA GLN A 92 30.84 -21.79 -13.28
C GLN A 92 30.62 -22.37 -14.70
N ILE A 93 29.62 -21.93 -15.40
CA ILE A 93 29.38 -22.31 -16.80
C ILE A 93 30.55 -21.92 -17.68
N GLU A 94 31.07 -20.71 -17.51
CA GLU A 94 32.23 -20.24 -18.30
C GLU A 94 33.50 -21.04 -18.00
N GLU A 95 33.74 -21.38 -16.75
CA GLU A 95 34.88 -22.24 -16.36
C GLU A 95 34.78 -23.64 -16.98
N ILE A 96 33.57 -24.25 -16.91
CA ILE A 96 33.32 -25.55 -17.54
C ILE A 96 33.52 -25.47 -19.05
N ARG A 97 33.05 -24.39 -19.68
CA ARG A 97 33.22 -24.17 -21.12
C ARG A 97 34.71 -24.14 -21.51
N LYS A 98 35.51 -23.39 -20.77
CA LYS A 98 36.97 -23.30 -20.98
C LYS A 98 37.65 -24.65 -20.80
N ALA A 99 37.34 -25.35 -19.73
CA ALA A 99 37.87 -26.68 -19.48
C ALA A 99 37.50 -27.68 -20.58
N THR A 100 36.25 -27.64 -21.03
CA THR A 100 35.78 -28.49 -22.13
C THR A 100 36.53 -28.22 -23.45
N VAL A 101 36.72 -26.96 -23.82
CA VAL A 101 37.47 -26.56 -24.98
C VAL A 101 38.93 -27.05 -24.88
N SER A 102 39.55 -26.89 -23.73
CA SER A 102 40.93 -27.37 -23.49
C SER A 102 41.07 -28.90 -23.69
N VAL A 103 40.13 -29.68 -23.14
CA VAL A 103 40.09 -31.12 -23.30
C VAL A 103 39.89 -31.54 -24.77
N LEU A 104 39.01 -30.84 -25.48
CA LEU A 104 38.76 -31.09 -26.90
C LEU A 104 40.00 -30.81 -27.75
N GLU A 105 40.74 -29.75 -27.43
CA GLU A 105 42.01 -29.46 -28.14
C GLU A 105 43.06 -30.53 -27.90
N GLU A 106 43.21 -30.99 -26.63
CA GLU A 106 44.10 -32.11 -26.33
C GLU A 106 43.74 -33.39 -27.06
N VAL A 107 42.47 -33.78 -27.12
CA VAL A 107 41.97 -34.94 -27.84
C VAL A 107 42.26 -34.80 -29.32
N LYS A 108 42.05 -33.61 -29.90
CA LYS A 108 42.37 -33.34 -31.31
C LYS A 108 43.85 -33.52 -31.60
N GLU A 109 44.73 -33.03 -30.76
CA GLU A 109 46.18 -33.19 -30.90
C GLU A 109 46.59 -34.69 -30.83
N GLN A 110 46.02 -35.43 -29.86
CA GLN A 110 46.28 -36.88 -29.74
C GLN A 110 45.80 -37.64 -30.96
N LEU A 111 44.64 -37.32 -31.53
CA LEU A 111 44.14 -37.92 -32.76
C LEU A 111 45.06 -37.62 -33.94
N ASN A 112 45.50 -36.40 -34.09
CA ASN A 112 46.41 -36.00 -35.15
C ASN A 112 47.77 -36.74 -35.03
N SER A 113 48.27 -36.90 -33.83
CA SER A 113 49.49 -37.67 -33.56
C SER A 113 49.35 -39.16 -33.89
N ALA A 114 48.19 -39.74 -33.56
CA ALA A 114 47.89 -41.15 -33.86
C ALA A 114 47.76 -41.36 -35.40
N GLU A 115 47.07 -40.45 -36.09
CA GLU A 115 46.96 -40.48 -37.55
C GLU A 115 48.33 -40.43 -38.23
N LYS A 116 49.19 -39.55 -37.74
CA LYS A 116 50.55 -39.44 -38.24
C LYS A 116 51.36 -40.73 -38.04
N ARG A 117 51.27 -41.32 -36.84
CA ARG A 117 51.92 -42.63 -36.58
C ARG A 117 51.43 -43.74 -37.48
N ILE A 118 50.14 -43.79 -37.74
CA ILE A 118 49.54 -44.78 -38.67
C ILE A 118 50.09 -44.57 -40.10
N SER A 119 50.11 -43.29 -40.51
CA SER A 119 50.66 -42.92 -41.82
C SER A 119 52.13 -43.31 -41.96
N ASP A 120 52.96 -43.00 -40.93
CA ASP A 120 54.38 -43.35 -40.96
C ASP A 120 54.60 -44.86 -40.96
N LEU A 121 53.83 -45.63 -40.20
CA LEU A 121 53.89 -47.09 -40.18
C LEU A 121 53.51 -47.72 -41.58
N ARG A 122 52.50 -47.17 -42.20
CA ARG A 122 52.12 -47.59 -43.57
C ARG A 122 53.21 -47.32 -44.57
N THR A 123 53.86 -46.21 -44.52
CA THR A 123 54.97 -45.85 -45.33
C THR A 123 56.19 -46.79 -45.11
N GLU A 124 56.54 -47.06 -43.84
CA GLU A 124 57.61 -48.03 -43.47
C GLU A 124 57.33 -49.42 -43.93
N GLN A 125 56.06 -49.85 -44.01
CA GLN A 125 55.64 -51.20 -44.53
C GLN A 125 55.41 -51.23 -46.04
N GLY A 126 55.60 -50.15 -46.74
CA GLY A 126 55.38 -50.05 -48.19
C GLY A 126 53.91 -49.98 -48.59
N TYR A 127 52.98 -49.66 -47.71
CA TYR A 127 51.60 -49.39 -47.99
C TYR A 127 51.38 -47.91 -48.21
N GLU A 128 50.91 -47.48 -49.30
CA GLU A 128 50.47 -46.12 -49.56
C GLU A 128 48.98 -46.00 -49.56
#